data_c779843e19c53e5aff25987249c68be5
#
_entry.id   c779843e19c53e5aff25987249c68be5
#
_cell.length_a   1.000
_cell.length_b   1.000
_cell.length_c   1.000
_cell.angle_alpha   90.00
_cell.angle_beta   90.00
_cell.angle_gamma   90.00
#
_symmetry.space_group_name_H-M   'P 1'
#
loop_
_entity.id
_entity.type
_entity.pdbx_description
1 polymer ?
#
loop_
_entity_poly.entity_id
_entity_poly.type
_entity_poly.pdbx_seq_one_letter_code
_entity_poly.pdbx_strand_id
1 'polypeptide(L)'
;AGELSPIDAVRYTGAAGRRTKSRKTVNGAKLSRMAFWNMFRDKKQACVILASFLVSMSAFLCVSVLVEGNGAKKTLDAEYSYDIRLSNGKIFEEPDDKLSREVIEKIRSLDQVAEVRVVKSLPIAIPNTDGILNSYYKTLYEDSRLALVDYESDMELYAEDPLNIQFTGRLLGLDEAAFDWLNETMGGTLDKEAFLAGELALIETAADIPCDFVGEALTFQVLESAGEGELFTYRAVPGEVHTVTPAAQSTADLHPYSVGLGPGILVSQAYLDELS
;
A
#
# COMPACT_ATOMS: atom_id res chain seq x y z
N ALA A 1 36.71 -63.74 21.74
CA ALA A 1 36.61 -62.31 22.16
C ALA A 1 37.94 -61.99 22.84
N GLY A 2 38.85 -61.34 22.09
CA GLY A 2 40.16 -60.94 22.63
C GLY A 2 39.96 -59.64 23.39
N GLU A 3 40.36 -59.57 24.62
CA GLU A 3 40.44 -58.37 25.43
C GLU A 3 41.50 -57.47 24.84
N LEU A 4 41.03 -56.41 24.16
CA LEU A 4 41.90 -55.30 23.75
C LEU A 4 42.24 -54.48 25.00
N SER A 5 43.56 -54.44 25.31
CA SER A 5 44.06 -53.56 26.39
C SER A 5 43.61 -52.12 26.19
N PRO A 6 43.23 -51.39 27.25
CA PRO A 6 42.87 -49.94 27.15
C PRO A 6 43.96 -49.14 26.50
N ILE A 7 45.22 -49.53 26.57
CA ILE A 7 46.38 -48.90 25.93
C ILE A 7 46.34 -49.10 24.41
N ASP A 8 45.88 -50.24 23.91
CA ASP A 8 45.76 -50.51 22.47
C ASP A 8 44.56 -49.71 21.86
N ALA A 9 43.49 -49.52 22.62
CA ALA A 9 42.36 -48.71 22.21
C ALA A 9 42.75 -47.23 22.04
N VAL A 10 43.61 -46.70 22.88
CA VAL A 10 44.12 -45.32 22.77
C VAL A 10 45.14 -45.19 21.62
N ARG A 11 45.83 -46.28 21.25
CA ARG A 11 46.73 -46.29 20.08
C ARG A 11 46.03 -46.52 18.76
N TYR A 12 44.79 -46.98 18.77
CA TYR A 12 44.02 -47.20 17.56
C TYR A 12 43.50 -45.83 16.99
N THR A 13 44.44 -45.05 16.51
CA THR A 13 44.09 -43.96 15.57
C THR A 13 43.94 -44.65 14.22
N GLY A 14 42.73 -44.70 13.69
CA GLY A 14 42.30 -45.36 12.47
C GLY A 14 43.03 -44.99 11.16
N ALA A 15 44.33 -44.95 11.21
CA ALA A 15 45.24 -44.69 10.10
C ALA A 15 46.14 -45.91 9.85
N ALA A 16 45.55 -47.07 9.63
CA ALA A 16 46.25 -48.17 9.01
C ALA A 16 46.49 -47.84 7.53
N GLY A 17 47.72 -47.48 7.17
CA GLY A 17 48.16 -47.69 5.83
C GLY A 17 48.78 -46.57 5.00
N ARG A 18 49.14 -45.43 5.57
CA ARG A 18 49.99 -44.49 4.80
C ARG A 18 51.09 -43.91 5.67
N ARG A 19 52.33 -44.39 5.44
CA ARG A 19 53.54 -43.74 5.97
C ARG A 19 53.64 -42.31 5.46
N THR A 20 53.16 -41.36 6.24
CA THR A 20 53.40 -39.96 6.00
C THR A 20 54.80 -39.58 6.47
N LYS A 21 55.66 -39.13 5.58
CA LYS A 21 56.96 -38.56 5.92
C LYS A 21 56.82 -37.48 6.99
N SER A 22 57.38 -37.69 8.17
CA SER A 22 57.47 -36.67 9.22
C SER A 22 58.25 -35.46 8.70
N ARG A 23 57.59 -34.35 8.50
CA ARG A 23 58.23 -33.08 8.22
C ARG A 23 58.58 -32.41 9.54
N LYS A 24 59.86 -32.25 9.81
CA LYS A 24 60.34 -31.43 10.94
C LYS A 24 59.96 -29.97 10.71
N THR A 25 59.16 -29.41 11.56
CA THR A 25 58.77 -27.98 11.54
C THR A 25 59.88 -27.19 12.24
N VAL A 26 60.54 -26.29 11.52
CA VAL A 26 61.64 -25.44 11.97
C VAL A 26 61.19 -24.27 12.85
N ASN A 27 59.92 -23.91 12.81
CA ASN A 27 59.31 -22.87 13.65
C ASN A 27 58.20 -23.45 14.50
N GLY A 28 58.28 -23.24 15.83
CA GLY A 28 57.37 -23.77 16.83
C GLY A 28 55.91 -23.76 16.41
N ALA A 29 55.23 -24.83 16.72
CA ALA A 29 53.86 -25.11 16.31
C ALA A 29 52.90 -24.02 16.85
N LYS A 30 52.50 -23.08 16.03
CA LYS A 30 51.38 -22.18 16.37
C LYS A 30 50.11 -23.04 16.46
N LEU A 31 49.43 -22.97 17.59
CA LEU A 31 48.18 -23.76 17.86
C LEU A 31 47.16 -23.65 16.73
N SER A 32 47.00 -22.48 16.17
CA SER A 32 46.15 -22.21 15.02
C SER A 32 46.53 -23.01 13.77
N ARG A 33 47.82 -23.17 13.52
CA ARG A 33 48.32 -23.96 12.37
C ARG A 33 48.12 -25.44 12.56
N MET A 34 48.31 -25.92 13.79
CA MET A 34 48.02 -27.35 14.13
C MET A 34 46.54 -27.65 14.02
N ALA A 35 45.67 -26.76 14.52
CA ALA A 35 44.23 -26.88 14.40
C ALA A 35 43.78 -26.94 12.93
N PHE A 36 44.31 -26.02 12.09
CA PHE A 36 44.06 -25.98 10.66
C PHE A 36 44.45 -27.30 9.96
N TRP A 37 45.70 -27.79 10.21
CA TRP A 37 46.12 -29.04 9.60
C TRP A 37 45.38 -30.26 10.13
N ASN A 38 44.94 -30.25 11.36
CA ASN A 38 44.08 -31.32 11.89
C ASN A 38 42.67 -31.31 11.30
N MET A 39 42.10 -30.12 11.08
CA MET A 39 40.79 -29.96 10.46
C MET A 39 40.77 -30.50 9.02
N PHE A 40 41.86 -30.31 8.26
CA PHE A 40 41.99 -30.78 6.89
C PHE A 40 42.67 -32.14 6.74
N ARG A 41 42.88 -32.86 7.85
CA ARG A 41 43.50 -34.19 7.83
C ARG A 41 42.63 -35.20 7.09
N ASP A 42 41.33 -35.14 7.29
CA ASP A 42 40.35 -35.86 6.50
C ASP A 42 39.61 -34.87 5.55
N LYS A 43 40.12 -34.83 4.32
CA LYS A 43 39.61 -33.88 3.31
C LYS A 43 38.13 -34.09 2.98
N LYS A 44 37.64 -35.34 3.01
CA LYS A 44 36.24 -35.65 2.71
C LYS A 44 35.33 -35.11 3.80
N GLN A 45 35.69 -35.35 5.07
CA GLN A 45 34.90 -34.87 6.21
C GLN A 45 34.96 -33.34 6.31
N ALA A 46 36.12 -32.73 6.08
CA ALA A 46 36.23 -31.25 6.04
C ALA A 46 35.39 -30.63 4.93
N CYS A 47 35.36 -31.20 3.72
CA CYS A 47 34.50 -30.74 2.63
C CYS A 47 33.01 -30.86 2.96
N VAL A 48 32.56 -31.93 3.56
CA VAL A 48 31.17 -32.14 3.98
C VAL A 48 30.76 -31.08 5.01
N ILE A 49 31.59 -30.84 6.02
CA ILE A 49 31.32 -29.85 7.07
C ILE A 49 31.25 -28.45 6.46
N LEU A 50 32.21 -28.08 5.57
CA LEU A 50 32.20 -26.79 4.91
C LEU A 50 30.99 -26.63 3.99
N ALA A 51 30.64 -27.63 3.22
CA ALA A 51 29.46 -27.62 2.36
C ALA A 51 28.18 -27.47 3.17
N SER A 52 28.02 -28.21 4.26
CA SER A 52 26.89 -28.08 5.18
C SER A 52 26.77 -26.69 5.79
N PHE A 53 27.91 -26.11 6.21
CA PHE A 53 27.94 -24.75 6.75
C PHE A 53 27.54 -23.71 5.70
N LEU A 54 28.06 -23.82 4.47
CA LEU A 54 27.69 -22.93 3.37
C LEU A 54 26.21 -23.02 3.02
N VAL A 55 25.66 -24.24 2.93
CA VAL A 55 24.24 -24.45 2.67
C VAL A 55 23.37 -23.83 3.78
N SER A 56 23.74 -24.09 5.05
CA SER A 56 22.99 -23.55 6.19
C SER A 56 23.05 -22.01 6.22
N MET A 57 24.21 -21.43 5.95
CA MET A 57 24.38 -19.97 5.92
C MET A 57 23.64 -19.33 4.75
N SER A 58 23.67 -19.97 3.57
CA SER A 58 22.89 -19.52 2.41
C SER A 58 21.40 -19.59 2.67
N ALA A 59 20.91 -20.68 3.26
CA ALA A 59 19.49 -20.82 3.63
C ALA A 59 19.09 -19.75 4.65
N PHE A 60 19.90 -19.50 5.67
CA PHE A 60 19.65 -18.45 6.66
C PHE A 60 19.59 -17.05 6.00
N LEU A 61 20.55 -16.74 5.12
CA LEU A 61 20.54 -15.46 4.39
C LEU A 61 19.32 -15.33 3.49
N CYS A 62 18.94 -16.38 2.76
CA CYS A 62 17.73 -16.37 1.94
C CYS A 62 16.47 -16.10 2.77
N VAL A 63 16.33 -16.79 3.91
CA VAL A 63 15.19 -16.56 4.82
C VAL A 63 15.22 -15.15 5.40
N SER A 64 16.39 -14.64 5.81
CA SER A 64 16.52 -13.28 6.33
C SER A 64 16.13 -12.24 5.28
N VAL A 65 16.59 -12.39 4.03
CA VAL A 65 16.21 -11.49 2.92
C VAL A 65 14.72 -11.55 2.62
N LEU A 66 14.12 -12.76 2.65
CA LEU A 66 12.67 -12.92 2.46
C LEU A 66 11.87 -12.26 3.59
N VAL A 67 12.30 -12.44 4.84
CA VAL A 67 11.65 -11.81 6.01
C VAL A 67 11.80 -10.29 5.98
N GLU A 68 12.99 -9.76 5.65
CA GLU A 68 13.18 -8.32 5.50
C GLU A 68 12.44 -7.76 4.28
N GLY A 69 12.46 -8.49 3.16
CA GLY A 69 11.76 -8.07 1.93
C GLY A 69 10.24 -8.04 2.05
N ASN A 70 9.67 -8.98 2.82
CA ASN A 70 8.23 -9.09 3.08
C ASN A 70 7.85 -8.60 4.49
N GLY A 71 8.70 -7.82 5.13
CA GLY A 71 8.41 -7.27 6.46
C GLY A 71 7.14 -6.43 6.44
N ALA A 72 6.21 -6.71 7.35
CA ALA A 72 4.93 -6.00 7.47
C ALA A 72 5.11 -4.48 7.48
N LYS A 73 6.18 -3.98 8.11
CA LYS A 73 6.50 -2.55 8.11
C LYS A 73 6.74 -2.01 6.70
N LYS A 74 7.52 -2.71 5.87
CA LYS A 74 7.84 -2.27 4.51
C LYS A 74 6.61 -2.26 3.59
N THR A 75 5.74 -3.26 3.77
CA THR A 75 4.45 -3.31 3.08
C THR A 75 3.53 -2.19 3.55
N LEU A 76 3.47 -1.96 4.86
CA LEU A 76 2.69 -0.86 5.44
C LEU A 76 3.23 0.51 4.99
N ASP A 77 4.55 0.74 5.07
CA ASP A 77 5.17 2.00 4.63
C ASP A 77 5.01 2.26 3.12
N ALA A 78 4.85 1.20 2.31
CA ALA A 78 4.61 1.32 0.86
C ALA A 78 3.13 1.54 0.52
N GLU A 79 2.22 0.99 1.32
CA GLU A 79 0.78 1.00 1.08
C GLU A 79 0.07 2.14 1.82
N TYR A 80 0.61 2.57 2.95
CA TYR A 80 0.03 3.63 3.77
C TYR A 80 1.04 4.74 4.04
N SER A 81 0.67 5.95 3.66
CA SER A 81 1.47 7.17 3.86
C SER A 81 1.25 7.82 5.23
N TYR A 82 0.73 7.07 6.20
CA TYR A 82 0.38 7.58 7.53
C TYR A 82 0.60 6.51 8.60
N ASP A 83 1.01 6.93 9.81
CA ASP A 83 1.17 6.03 10.96
C ASP A 83 -0.17 5.68 11.60
N ILE A 84 -1.09 6.65 11.66
CA ILE A 84 -2.41 6.49 12.28
C ILE A 84 -3.46 7.14 11.38
N ARG A 85 -4.52 6.40 11.08
CA ARG A 85 -5.69 6.90 10.41
C ARG A 85 -6.88 6.91 11.36
N LEU A 86 -7.58 8.03 11.41
CA LEU A 86 -8.85 8.17 12.11
C LEU A 86 -9.94 8.42 11.06
N SER A 87 -11.05 7.75 11.20
CA SER A 87 -12.23 7.97 10.34
C SER A 87 -13.48 7.96 11.19
N ASN A 88 -14.53 8.60 10.69
CA ASN A 88 -15.83 8.60 11.36
C ASN A 88 -16.52 7.22 11.42
N GLY A 89 -15.87 6.19 10.91
CA GLY A 89 -16.19 4.77 11.16
C GLY A 89 -17.48 4.23 10.55
N LYS A 90 -18.28 5.08 9.92
CA LYS A 90 -19.56 4.68 9.34
C LYS A 90 -19.63 5.18 7.90
N ILE A 91 -19.56 4.25 6.97
CA ILE A 91 -19.60 4.55 5.53
C ILE A 91 -21.02 4.96 5.10
N PHE A 92 -22.04 4.58 5.86
CA PHE A 92 -23.46 4.57 5.45
C PHE A 92 -24.42 5.24 6.43
N GLU A 93 -23.92 5.72 7.55
CA GLU A 93 -24.76 6.49 8.49
C GLU A 93 -24.42 7.98 8.37
N GLU A 94 -25.37 8.83 8.79
CA GLU A 94 -25.17 10.26 8.89
C GLU A 94 -23.79 10.58 9.48
N PRO A 95 -23.10 11.60 8.95
CA PRO A 95 -21.80 12.00 9.45
C PRO A 95 -21.90 12.32 10.93
N ASP A 96 -21.59 11.32 11.74
CA ASP A 96 -21.48 11.49 13.17
C ASP A 96 -20.21 12.33 13.38
N ASP A 97 -20.35 13.54 13.80
CA ASP A 97 -19.33 14.59 13.86
C ASP A 97 -18.26 14.32 14.93
N LYS A 98 -17.85 13.03 15.03
CA LYS A 98 -16.85 12.55 16.01
C LYS A 98 -15.47 13.13 15.77
N LEU A 99 -15.15 13.43 14.53
CA LEU A 99 -13.93 14.12 14.13
C LEU A 99 -14.20 15.61 13.89
N SER A 100 -14.82 16.26 14.89
CA SER A 100 -15.07 17.68 14.86
C SER A 100 -13.76 18.49 14.73
N ARG A 101 -13.86 19.72 14.26
CA ARG A 101 -12.73 20.63 14.17
C ARG A 101 -11.97 20.77 15.48
N GLU A 102 -12.67 20.78 16.60
CA GLU A 102 -12.06 20.85 17.94
C GLU A 102 -11.19 19.61 18.23
N VAL A 103 -11.66 18.43 17.87
CA VAL A 103 -10.91 17.17 18.01
C VAL A 103 -9.66 17.18 17.15
N ILE A 104 -9.77 17.64 15.91
CA ILE A 104 -8.64 17.74 14.97
C ILE A 104 -7.58 18.70 15.51
N GLU A 105 -7.96 19.90 15.98
CA GLU A 105 -7.04 20.87 16.55
C GLU A 105 -6.36 20.33 17.82
N LYS A 106 -7.10 19.58 18.65
CA LYS A 106 -6.53 18.92 19.83
C LYS A 106 -5.48 17.88 19.43
N ILE A 107 -5.72 17.10 18.39
CA ILE A 107 -4.74 16.13 17.87
C ILE A 107 -3.51 16.86 17.33
N ARG A 108 -3.68 17.94 16.57
CA ARG A 108 -2.58 18.78 16.06
C ARG A 108 -1.72 19.36 17.16
N SER A 109 -2.29 19.61 18.35
CA SER A 109 -1.57 20.19 19.50
C SER A 109 -0.72 19.18 20.27
N LEU A 110 -0.75 17.89 19.94
CA LEU A 110 0.04 16.86 20.63
C LEU A 110 1.49 16.88 20.19
N ASP A 111 2.43 16.95 21.13
CA ASP A 111 3.89 17.00 20.85
C ASP A 111 4.41 15.78 20.04
N GLN A 112 3.70 14.66 20.08
CA GLN A 112 4.06 13.43 19.38
C GLN A 112 3.53 13.37 17.94
N VAL A 113 2.68 14.31 17.55
CA VAL A 113 2.08 14.38 16.21
C VAL A 113 2.88 15.37 15.37
N ALA A 114 3.54 14.86 14.34
CA ALA A 114 4.35 15.68 13.44
C ALA A 114 3.48 16.43 12.42
N GLU A 115 2.43 15.76 11.90
CA GLU A 115 1.56 16.28 10.87
C GLU A 115 0.16 15.67 10.97
N VAL A 116 -0.85 16.44 10.67
CA VAL A 116 -2.25 15.99 10.55
C VAL A 116 -2.78 16.42 9.21
N ARG A 117 -3.12 15.46 8.36
CA ARG A 117 -3.77 15.65 7.07
C ARG A 117 -5.26 15.38 7.23
N VAL A 118 -6.08 16.29 6.75
CA VAL A 118 -7.53 16.16 6.85
C VAL A 118 -8.12 15.98 5.46
N VAL A 119 -8.89 14.92 5.29
CA VAL A 119 -9.64 14.65 4.07
C VAL A 119 -11.11 14.55 4.44
N LYS A 120 -11.92 15.47 3.93
CA LYS A 120 -13.39 15.40 4.01
C LYS A 120 -13.94 14.69 2.78
N SER A 121 -15.06 14.01 2.91
CA SER A 121 -15.64 13.24 1.82
C SER A 121 -17.14 13.44 1.75
N LEU A 122 -17.63 13.73 0.55
CA LEU A 122 -19.06 13.73 0.21
C LEU A 122 -19.33 12.71 -0.89
N PRO A 123 -20.42 11.94 -0.82
CA PRO A 123 -20.84 11.09 -1.93
C PRO A 123 -21.37 11.95 -3.07
N ILE A 124 -21.00 11.60 -4.30
CA ILE A 124 -21.45 12.29 -5.50
C ILE A 124 -21.92 11.30 -6.56
N ALA A 125 -22.87 11.71 -7.37
CA ALA A 125 -23.17 11.08 -8.65
C ALA A 125 -22.53 11.90 -9.78
N ILE A 126 -21.88 11.20 -10.70
CA ILE A 126 -21.28 11.78 -11.90
C ILE A 126 -22.04 11.23 -13.09
N PRO A 127 -23.04 11.94 -13.65
CA PRO A 127 -23.78 11.45 -14.82
C PRO A 127 -22.84 11.16 -15.98
N ASN A 128 -22.98 9.98 -16.60
CA ASN A 128 -22.15 9.60 -17.74
C ASN A 128 -22.65 10.28 -19.04
N THR A 129 -22.68 11.60 -19.02
CA THR A 129 -23.15 12.39 -20.15
C THR A 129 -22.19 12.20 -21.32
N ASP A 130 -22.74 11.94 -22.51
CA ASP A 130 -21.97 11.71 -23.73
C ASP A 130 -20.95 10.55 -23.64
N GLY A 131 -21.08 9.69 -22.64
CA GLY A 131 -20.23 8.52 -22.45
C GLY A 131 -18.80 8.84 -21.98
N ILE A 132 -18.61 9.98 -21.35
CA ILE A 132 -17.29 10.47 -20.88
C ILE A 132 -16.59 9.46 -19.95
N LEU A 133 -17.35 8.66 -19.20
CA LEU A 133 -16.81 7.65 -18.29
C LEU A 133 -16.77 6.23 -18.89
N ASN A 134 -17.15 6.03 -20.15
CA ASN A 134 -17.21 4.70 -20.75
C ASN A 134 -15.86 4.00 -20.77
N SER A 135 -14.80 4.71 -21.14
CA SER A 135 -13.44 4.17 -21.17
C SER A 135 -12.96 3.78 -19.78
N TYR A 136 -13.22 4.63 -18.78
CA TYR A 136 -12.92 4.38 -17.38
C TYR A 136 -13.60 3.09 -16.88
N TYR A 137 -14.92 2.97 -17.03
CA TYR A 137 -15.65 1.79 -16.58
C TYR A 137 -15.23 0.54 -17.34
N LYS A 138 -14.99 0.64 -18.65
CA LYS A 138 -14.51 -0.49 -19.43
C LYS A 138 -13.20 -1.03 -18.88
N THR A 139 -12.23 -0.15 -18.61
CA THR A 139 -10.94 -0.53 -18.02
C THR A 139 -11.09 -1.09 -16.61
N LEU A 140 -12.01 -0.52 -15.82
CA LEU A 140 -12.33 -1.00 -14.48
C LEU A 140 -12.83 -2.45 -14.49
N TYR A 141 -13.71 -2.80 -15.43
CA TYR A 141 -14.26 -4.15 -15.56
C TYR A 141 -13.26 -5.15 -16.16
N GLU A 142 -12.26 -4.68 -16.90
CA GLU A 142 -11.16 -5.49 -17.40
C GLU A 142 -10.11 -5.78 -16.30
N ASP A 143 -10.13 -5.05 -15.18
CA ASP A 143 -9.22 -5.28 -14.05
C ASP A 143 -9.65 -6.51 -13.24
N SER A 144 -8.94 -7.61 -13.43
CA SER A 144 -9.22 -8.88 -12.76
C SER A 144 -9.15 -8.83 -11.23
N ARG A 145 -8.55 -7.77 -10.65
CA ARG A 145 -8.45 -7.57 -9.20
C ARG A 145 -9.78 -7.18 -8.58
N LEU A 146 -10.66 -6.55 -9.35
CA LEU A 146 -11.94 -6.02 -8.87
C LEU A 146 -13.09 -7.02 -8.99
N ALA A 147 -12.89 -8.15 -9.67
CA ALA A 147 -13.88 -9.23 -9.85
C ALA A 147 -15.25 -8.77 -10.41
N LEU A 148 -15.25 -7.68 -11.19
CA LEU A 148 -16.45 -7.20 -11.87
C LEU A 148 -16.72 -8.08 -13.11
N VAL A 149 -17.98 -8.41 -13.38
CA VAL A 149 -18.29 -9.49 -14.34
C VAL A 149 -19.26 -9.11 -15.45
N ASP A 150 -20.09 -8.10 -15.28
CA ASP A 150 -21.18 -7.80 -16.22
C ASP A 150 -21.21 -6.31 -16.63
N TYR A 151 -20.22 -5.92 -17.43
CA TYR A 151 -20.08 -4.54 -17.90
C TYR A 151 -21.33 -4.03 -18.64
N GLU A 152 -21.91 -4.86 -19.53
CA GLU A 152 -23.00 -4.40 -20.39
C GLU A 152 -24.27 -4.13 -19.57
N SER A 153 -24.64 -5.06 -18.70
CA SER A 153 -25.80 -4.92 -17.82
C SER A 153 -25.64 -3.75 -16.84
N ASP A 154 -24.44 -3.58 -16.30
CA ASP A 154 -24.17 -2.50 -15.35
C ASP A 154 -24.15 -1.12 -16.04
N MET A 155 -23.72 -1.03 -17.28
CA MET A 155 -23.80 0.22 -18.05
C MET A 155 -25.22 0.56 -18.48
N GLU A 156 -26.07 -0.44 -18.76
CA GLU A 156 -27.51 -0.22 -18.97
C GLU A 156 -28.16 0.32 -17.69
N LEU A 157 -27.87 -0.32 -16.54
CA LEU A 157 -28.36 0.15 -15.24
C LEU A 157 -27.89 1.58 -14.93
N TYR A 158 -26.64 1.91 -15.23
CA TYR A 158 -26.10 3.24 -15.03
C TYR A 158 -26.79 4.30 -15.91
N ALA A 159 -27.13 3.93 -17.13
CA ALA A 159 -27.88 4.83 -18.02
C ALA A 159 -29.32 5.08 -17.54
N GLU A 160 -29.95 4.08 -16.92
CA GLU A 160 -31.29 4.18 -16.37
C GLU A 160 -31.33 4.91 -15.03
N ASP A 161 -30.36 4.63 -14.15
CA ASP A 161 -30.25 5.19 -12.80
C ASP A 161 -28.83 5.66 -12.48
N PRO A 162 -28.41 6.86 -12.96
CA PRO A 162 -27.08 7.39 -12.68
C PRO A 162 -26.84 7.71 -11.18
N LEU A 163 -27.90 7.69 -10.38
CA LEU A 163 -27.82 7.93 -8.93
C LEU A 163 -27.67 6.60 -8.14
N ASN A 164 -27.63 5.46 -8.84
CA ASN A 164 -27.43 4.17 -8.21
C ASN A 164 -26.09 4.15 -7.45
N ILE A 165 -26.15 3.66 -6.22
CA ILE A 165 -25.01 3.62 -5.30
C ILE A 165 -23.76 2.94 -5.90
N GLN A 166 -23.95 1.97 -6.79
CA GLN A 166 -22.86 1.26 -7.46
C GLN A 166 -21.97 2.20 -8.29
N PHE A 167 -22.55 3.27 -8.85
CA PHE A 167 -21.85 4.20 -9.73
C PHE A 167 -21.46 5.51 -9.03
N THR A 168 -21.75 5.62 -7.74
CA THR A 168 -21.38 6.82 -6.99
C THR A 168 -19.87 6.96 -6.89
N GLY A 169 -19.41 8.19 -7.03
CA GLY A 169 -18.05 8.62 -6.75
C GLY A 169 -17.94 9.34 -5.40
N ARG A 170 -16.81 9.94 -5.17
CA ARG A 170 -16.53 10.75 -3.98
C ARG A 170 -15.98 12.10 -4.36
N LEU A 171 -16.50 13.15 -3.73
CA LEU A 171 -15.82 14.43 -3.69
C LEU A 171 -14.97 14.47 -2.42
N LEU A 172 -13.67 14.65 -2.58
CA LEU A 172 -12.69 14.63 -1.49
C LEU A 172 -12.09 16.01 -1.32
N GLY A 173 -12.40 16.67 -0.20
CA GLY A 173 -11.84 17.96 0.17
C GLY A 173 -10.56 17.79 0.97
N LEU A 174 -9.44 18.24 0.43
CA LEU A 174 -8.13 18.19 1.06
C LEU A 174 -7.82 19.49 1.78
N ASP A 175 -7.32 19.39 3.02
CA ASP A 175 -6.68 20.54 3.65
C ASP A 175 -5.28 20.81 3.05
N GLU A 176 -4.67 21.91 3.45
CA GLU A 176 -3.37 22.32 2.91
C GLU A 176 -2.28 21.26 3.09
N ALA A 177 -2.24 20.60 4.26
CA ALA A 177 -1.24 19.56 4.55
C ALA A 177 -1.45 18.32 3.68
N ALA A 178 -2.70 17.89 3.48
CA ALA A 178 -3.01 16.77 2.60
C ALA A 178 -2.67 17.08 1.14
N PHE A 179 -2.93 18.31 0.69
CA PHE A 179 -2.54 18.72 -0.65
C PHE A 179 -1.01 18.78 -0.83
N ASP A 180 -0.28 19.35 0.12
CA ASP A 180 1.18 19.44 0.03
C ASP A 180 1.81 18.05 -0.09
N TRP A 181 1.37 17.12 0.73
CA TRP A 181 1.80 15.73 0.63
C TRP A 181 1.44 15.10 -0.73
N LEU A 182 0.22 15.30 -1.20
CA LEU A 182 -0.23 14.79 -2.50
C LEU A 182 0.61 15.37 -3.64
N ASN A 183 0.80 16.69 -3.65
CA ASN A 183 1.61 17.37 -4.66
C ASN A 183 3.05 16.86 -4.68
N GLU A 184 3.68 16.67 -3.52
CA GLU A 184 5.02 16.07 -3.42
C GLU A 184 5.04 14.64 -4.01
N THR A 185 4.06 13.82 -3.68
CA THR A 185 3.90 12.47 -4.23
C THR A 185 3.75 12.46 -5.74
N MET A 186 3.08 13.47 -6.30
CA MET A 186 2.88 13.65 -7.75
C MET A 186 4.03 14.41 -8.44
N GLY A 187 5.13 14.69 -7.74
CA GLY A 187 6.31 15.35 -8.30
C GLY A 187 6.37 16.87 -8.17
N GLY A 188 5.50 17.47 -7.36
CA GLY A 188 5.56 18.88 -6.98
C GLY A 188 5.19 19.88 -8.08
N THR A 189 4.39 19.48 -9.06
CA THR A 189 4.07 20.30 -10.24
C THR A 189 2.71 20.98 -10.21
N LEU A 190 1.90 20.69 -9.20
CA LEU A 190 0.55 21.24 -9.09
C LEU A 190 0.55 22.66 -8.52
N ASP A 191 -0.31 23.51 -9.05
CA ASP A 191 -0.49 24.87 -8.56
C ASP A 191 -1.31 24.88 -7.26
N LYS A 192 -0.62 25.13 -6.15
CA LYS A 192 -1.21 25.17 -4.82
C LYS A 192 -2.21 26.31 -4.64
N GLU A 193 -1.89 27.49 -5.19
CA GLU A 193 -2.77 28.66 -5.03
C GLU A 193 -4.08 28.42 -5.77
N ALA A 194 -4.01 27.92 -7.01
CA ALA A 194 -5.18 27.55 -7.80
C ALA A 194 -6.00 26.44 -7.11
N PHE A 195 -5.34 25.43 -6.52
CA PHE A 195 -6.04 24.38 -5.80
C PHE A 195 -6.79 24.93 -4.57
N LEU A 196 -6.12 25.69 -3.73
CA LEU A 196 -6.72 26.25 -2.51
C LEU A 196 -7.84 27.26 -2.82
N ALA A 197 -7.75 27.94 -3.98
CA ALA A 197 -8.81 28.81 -4.48
C ALA A 197 -10.02 28.06 -5.07
N GLY A 198 -9.94 26.71 -5.18
CA GLY A 198 -11.01 25.90 -5.79
C GLY A 198 -11.03 25.93 -7.33
N GLU A 199 -9.99 26.49 -7.96
CA GLU A 199 -9.87 26.61 -9.41
C GLU A 199 -9.25 25.36 -10.06
N LEU A 200 -8.60 24.49 -9.26
CA LEU A 200 -7.95 23.26 -9.70
C LEU A 200 -8.57 22.06 -9.00
N ALA A 201 -8.99 21.07 -9.78
CA ALA A 201 -9.41 19.76 -9.29
C ALA A 201 -8.50 18.65 -9.83
N LEU A 202 -8.48 17.51 -9.14
CA LEU A 202 -7.77 16.32 -9.59
C LEU A 202 -8.73 15.14 -9.62
N ILE A 203 -8.32 14.04 -10.24
CA ILE A 203 -9.08 12.79 -10.26
C ILE A 203 -8.34 11.72 -9.46
N GLU A 204 -9.07 10.97 -8.66
CA GLU A 204 -8.62 9.74 -8.02
C GLU A 204 -9.44 8.57 -8.56
N THR A 205 -8.78 7.49 -8.92
CA THR A 205 -9.45 6.31 -9.46
C THR A 205 -9.17 5.07 -8.64
N ALA A 206 -10.15 4.18 -8.61
CA ALA A 206 -9.93 2.86 -8.01
C ALA A 206 -8.82 2.12 -8.78
N ALA A 207 -7.89 1.49 -8.02
CA ALA A 207 -6.86 0.62 -8.57
C ALA A 207 -5.96 1.25 -9.64
N ASP A 208 -5.67 2.54 -9.53
CA ASP A 208 -4.80 3.30 -10.46
C ASP A 208 -5.21 3.18 -11.95
N ILE A 209 -6.51 3.09 -12.22
CA ILE A 209 -7.02 2.98 -13.57
C ILE A 209 -6.83 4.30 -14.31
N PRO A 210 -6.16 4.30 -15.48
CA PRO A 210 -5.96 5.52 -16.25
C PRO A 210 -7.28 6.15 -16.69
N CYS A 211 -7.35 7.48 -16.65
CA CYS A 211 -8.49 8.26 -17.08
C CYS A 211 -8.16 9.07 -18.33
N ASP A 212 -8.92 8.89 -19.39
CA ASP A 212 -8.82 9.68 -20.61
C ASP A 212 -9.65 10.97 -20.57
N PHE A 213 -10.44 11.17 -19.52
CA PHE A 213 -11.25 12.38 -19.33
C PHE A 213 -10.56 13.48 -18.48
N VAL A 214 -9.29 13.34 -18.17
CA VAL A 214 -8.50 14.40 -17.56
C VAL A 214 -8.40 15.59 -18.54
N GLY A 215 -8.78 16.77 -18.09
CA GLY A 215 -8.89 17.98 -18.93
C GLY A 215 -10.29 18.22 -19.50
N GLU A 216 -11.20 17.27 -19.37
CA GLU A 216 -12.60 17.41 -19.78
C GLU A 216 -13.47 17.89 -18.61
N ALA A 217 -14.55 18.59 -18.94
CA ALA A 217 -15.49 19.09 -17.93
C ALA A 217 -16.38 17.95 -17.41
N LEU A 218 -16.24 17.64 -16.12
CA LEU A 218 -17.08 16.67 -15.42
C LEU A 218 -18.19 17.38 -14.65
N THR A 219 -19.43 16.95 -14.85
CA THR A 219 -20.57 17.38 -14.04
C THR A 219 -20.84 16.36 -12.94
N PHE A 220 -21.20 16.83 -11.76
CA PHE A 220 -21.58 15.95 -10.65
C PHE A 220 -22.69 16.58 -9.81
N GLN A 221 -23.36 15.76 -9.04
CA GLN A 221 -24.35 16.16 -8.04
C GLN A 221 -23.94 15.60 -6.68
N VAL A 222 -24.03 16.42 -5.63
CA VAL A 222 -23.88 15.97 -4.25
C VAL A 222 -25.09 15.11 -3.86
N LEU A 223 -24.84 14.02 -3.15
CA LEU A 223 -25.87 13.09 -2.73
C LEU A 223 -26.14 13.23 -1.23
N GLU A 224 -27.40 13.27 -0.86
CA GLU A 224 -27.86 13.19 0.52
C GLU A 224 -28.28 11.76 0.87
N SER A 225 -28.18 11.41 2.16
CA SER A 225 -28.74 10.15 2.67
C SER A 225 -30.27 10.20 2.63
N ALA A 226 -30.90 9.13 2.16
CA ALA A 226 -32.37 9.09 1.99
C ALA A 226 -33.18 9.00 3.30
N GLY A 227 -32.54 9.06 4.46
CA GLY A 227 -33.22 9.11 5.76
C GLY A 227 -32.96 7.91 6.68
N GLU A 228 -33.43 7.98 7.91
CA GLU A 228 -33.23 6.98 8.94
C GLU A 228 -33.82 5.61 8.53
N GLY A 229 -32.95 4.61 8.47
CA GLY A 229 -33.34 3.19 8.36
C GLY A 229 -33.19 2.54 7.00
N GLU A 230 -32.86 3.26 5.94
CA GLU A 230 -32.56 2.67 4.62
C GLU A 230 -31.04 2.62 4.40
N LEU A 231 -30.48 1.44 4.57
CA LEU A 231 -29.08 1.16 4.24
C LEU A 231 -28.86 1.41 2.74
N PHE A 232 -27.87 2.25 2.41
CA PHE A 232 -27.35 2.47 1.06
C PHE A 232 -28.22 3.27 0.08
N THR A 233 -29.24 3.97 0.50
CA THR A 233 -29.97 4.89 -0.37
C THR A 233 -29.43 6.30 -0.23
N TYR A 234 -28.94 6.85 -1.34
CA TYR A 234 -28.61 8.26 -1.48
C TYR A 234 -29.64 8.94 -2.37
N ARG A 235 -29.82 10.20 -2.15
CA ARG A 235 -30.67 11.04 -3.00
C ARG A 235 -29.86 12.21 -3.49
N ALA A 236 -29.90 12.51 -4.78
CA ALA A 236 -29.30 13.73 -5.30
C ALA A 236 -29.97 14.95 -4.70
N VAL A 237 -29.18 15.96 -4.36
CA VAL A 237 -29.71 17.27 -3.97
C VAL A 237 -30.38 17.90 -5.18
N PRO A 238 -31.72 18.15 -5.17
CA PRO A 238 -32.43 18.63 -6.33
C PRO A 238 -31.94 20.00 -6.79
N GLY A 239 -31.62 20.10 -8.06
CA GLY A 239 -31.28 21.36 -8.72
C GLY A 239 -29.82 21.80 -8.61
N GLU A 240 -29.00 21.08 -7.85
CA GLU A 240 -27.56 21.40 -7.71
C GLU A 240 -26.70 20.51 -8.58
N VAL A 241 -26.19 21.07 -9.66
CA VAL A 241 -25.24 20.46 -10.58
C VAL A 241 -23.97 21.28 -10.57
N HIS A 242 -22.88 20.66 -10.24
CA HIS A 242 -21.55 21.29 -10.18
C HIS A 242 -20.70 20.78 -11.33
N THR A 243 -19.71 21.59 -11.75
CA THR A 243 -18.82 21.24 -12.85
C THR A 243 -17.39 21.53 -12.43
N VAL A 244 -16.50 20.56 -12.67
CA VAL A 244 -15.06 20.69 -12.47
C VAL A 244 -14.32 20.19 -13.69
N THR A 245 -13.10 20.70 -13.90
CA THR A 245 -12.19 20.18 -14.93
C THR A 245 -10.95 19.62 -14.24
N PRO A 246 -10.81 18.30 -14.10
CA PRO A 246 -9.64 17.72 -13.47
C PRO A 246 -8.38 18.00 -14.28
N ALA A 247 -7.35 18.54 -13.65
CA ALA A 247 -6.10 18.89 -14.32
C ALA A 247 -5.11 17.71 -14.40
N ALA A 248 -5.23 16.74 -13.48
CA ALA A 248 -4.37 15.58 -13.43
C ALA A 248 -5.07 14.42 -12.70
N GLN A 249 -4.55 13.21 -12.90
CA GLN A 249 -4.93 12.01 -12.14
C GLN A 249 -3.97 11.83 -10.96
N SER A 250 -4.54 11.65 -9.77
CA SER A 250 -3.78 11.25 -8.58
C SER A 250 -3.54 9.74 -8.59
N THR A 251 -2.34 9.34 -8.19
CA THR A 251 -1.98 7.93 -7.95
C THR A 251 -2.01 7.56 -6.47
N ALA A 252 -2.33 8.52 -5.60
CA ALA A 252 -2.38 8.32 -4.16
C ALA A 252 -3.76 7.83 -3.73
N ASP A 253 -3.81 6.75 -2.97
CA ASP A 253 -5.03 6.27 -2.33
C ASP A 253 -5.32 7.11 -1.07
N LEU A 254 -6.22 8.07 -1.22
CA LEU A 254 -6.66 8.92 -0.11
C LEU A 254 -7.87 8.35 0.61
N HIS A 255 -8.62 7.47 -0.06
CA HIS A 255 -9.88 6.94 0.48
C HIS A 255 -10.04 5.44 0.23
N PRO A 256 -9.51 4.56 1.12
CA PRO A 256 -9.51 3.10 0.95
C PRO A 256 -10.89 2.45 0.90
N TYR A 257 -11.97 3.21 1.16
CA TYR A 257 -13.34 2.69 1.15
C TYR A 257 -14.21 3.52 0.21
N SER A 258 -14.17 3.21 -1.07
CA SER A 258 -15.22 3.66 -1.98
C SER A 258 -16.41 2.71 -1.89
N VAL A 259 -17.60 3.25 -1.77
CA VAL A 259 -18.85 2.44 -1.81
C VAL A 259 -19.24 2.17 -3.24
N GLY A 260 -18.98 3.11 -4.12
CA GLY A 260 -19.29 3.00 -5.55
C GLY A 260 -18.03 2.81 -6.40
N LEU A 261 -18.26 2.51 -7.65
CA LEU A 261 -17.24 2.30 -8.68
C LEU A 261 -16.84 3.61 -9.38
N GLY A 262 -17.54 4.72 -9.08
CA GLY A 262 -17.25 6.02 -9.67
C GLY A 262 -15.90 6.59 -9.22
N PRO A 263 -15.26 7.42 -10.05
CA PRO A 263 -14.01 8.06 -9.69
C PRO A 263 -14.17 9.03 -8.52
N GLY A 264 -13.08 9.29 -7.81
CA GLY A 264 -12.96 10.35 -6.83
C GLY A 264 -12.59 11.68 -7.49
N ILE A 265 -13.17 12.78 -7.03
CA ILE A 265 -12.78 14.13 -7.42
C ILE A 265 -12.13 14.79 -6.22
N LEU A 266 -10.87 15.21 -6.36
CA LEU A 266 -10.12 15.90 -5.32
C LEU A 266 -10.20 17.39 -5.52
N VAL A 267 -10.63 18.09 -4.49
CA VAL A 267 -10.78 19.56 -4.46
C VAL A 267 -10.22 20.12 -3.16
N SER A 268 -10.12 21.43 -3.04
CA SER A 268 -9.80 22.06 -1.76
C SER A 268 -10.91 21.82 -0.73
N GLN A 269 -10.54 21.74 0.53
CA GLN A 269 -11.52 21.63 1.61
C GLN A 269 -12.49 22.83 1.63
N ALA A 270 -12.00 24.04 1.28
CA ALA A 270 -12.84 25.23 1.20
C ALA A 270 -13.94 25.09 0.15
N TYR A 271 -13.60 24.57 -1.05
CA TYR A 271 -14.57 24.30 -2.09
C TYR A 271 -15.62 23.28 -1.65
N LEU A 272 -15.18 22.19 -0.98
CA LEU A 272 -16.10 21.17 -0.47
C LEU A 272 -17.03 21.75 0.61
N ASP A 273 -16.52 22.61 1.51
CA ASP A 273 -17.29 23.24 2.59
C ASP A 273 -18.36 24.22 2.07
N GLU A 274 -18.22 24.74 0.86
CA GLU A 274 -19.25 25.55 0.20
C GLU A 274 -20.41 24.72 -0.34
N LEU A 275 -20.18 23.41 -0.54
CA LEU A 275 -21.19 22.48 -1.11
C LEU A 275 -21.88 21.63 -0.03
N SER A 276 -21.40 21.64 1.22
CA SER A 276 -21.88 20.76 2.31
C SER A 276 -22.94 21.40 3.22
#